data_5e3660145411904793a5f2f75659024b
#
_entry.id   5e3660145411904793a5f2f75659024b
#
_cell.length_a   1.000
_cell.length_b   1.000
_cell.length_c   1.000
_cell.angle_alpha   90.00
_cell.angle_beta   90.00
_cell.angle_gamma   90.00
#
_symmetry.space_group_name_H-M   'P 1'
#
loop_
_entity.id
_entity.type
_entity.pdbx_description
1 polymer ?
#
loop_
_entity_poly.entity_id
_entity_poly.type
_entity_poly.pdbx_seq_one_letter_code
_entity_poly.pdbx_strand_id
1 'polypeptide(L)' 'LRSKALSEKEQALTTLKLLSEYPAGIGDHSTGDFYGNAEEALQTLVDADDKLETLDKYKETLFNS' A
#
# COMPACT_ATOMS: atom_id res chain seq x y z
N LEU A 1 -8.30 9.41 -10.58
CA LEU A 1 -8.60 8.42 -9.51
C LEU A 1 -7.71 7.20 -9.60
N ARG A 2 -7.63 6.59 -10.79
CA ARG A 2 -6.79 5.40 -10.96
C ARG A 2 -5.31 5.72 -10.76
N SER A 3 -4.85 6.84 -11.29
CA SER A 3 -3.45 7.25 -11.16
C SER A 3 -3.03 7.40 -9.70
N LYS A 4 -3.90 8.02 -8.91
CA LYS A 4 -3.61 8.20 -7.49
C LYS A 4 -3.57 6.86 -6.76
N ALA A 5 -4.53 5.99 -7.04
CA ALA A 5 -4.57 4.67 -6.40
C ALA A 5 -3.36 3.82 -6.80
N LEU A 6 -2.96 3.88 -8.08
CA LEU A 6 -1.77 3.18 -8.54
C LEU A 6 -0.52 3.70 -7.85
N SER A 7 -0.41 5.02 -7.72
CA SER A 7 0.74 5.63 -7.05
C SER A 7 0.81 5.20 -5.58
N GLU A 8 -0.32 5.21 -4.89
CA GLU A 8 -0.38 4.77 -3.50
C GLU A 8 0.00 3.30 -3.38
N LYS A 9 -0.49 2.47 -4.30
CA LYS A 9 -0.16 1.05 -4.32
C LYS A 9 1.35 0.84 -4.49
N GLU A 10 1.95 1.54 -5.46
CA GLU A 10 3.38 1.39 -5.70
C GLU A 10 4.21 1.86 -4.53
N GLN A 11 3.82 2.97 -3.90
CA GLN A 11 4.51 3.46 -2.72
C GLN A 11 4.43 2.46 -1.57
N ALA A 12 3.26 1.89 -1.35
CA ALA A 12 3.06 0.92 -0.29
C ALA A 12 3.89 -0.33 -0.54
N LEU A 13 3.91 -0.82 -1.78
CA LEU A 13 4.71 -1.99 -2.13
C LEU A 13 6.19 -1.73 -1.93
N THR A 14 6.67 -0.54 -2.34
CA THR A 14 8.06 -0.16 -2.16
C THR A 14 8.41 -0.11 -0.68
N THR A 15 7.55 0.50 0.13
CA THR A 15 7.77 0.57 1.57
C THR A 15 7.83 -0.82 2.20
N LEU A 16 6.88 -1.68 1.86
CA LEU A 16 6.86 -3.04 2.39
C LEU A 16 8.10 -3.82 1.97
N LYS A 17 8.53 -3.65 0.72
CA LYS A 17 9.73 -4.32 0.23
C LYS A 17 10.95 -3.86 1.00
N LEU A 18 11.11 -2.55 1.19
CA LEU A 18 12.23 -2.01 1.95
C LEU A 18 12.23 -2.53 3.37
N LEU A 19 11.06 -2.54 4.02
CA LEU A 19 10.96 -3.02 5.38
C LEU A 19 11.30 -4.50 5.49
N SER A 20 10.91 -5.29 4.48
CA SER A 20 11.18 -6.72 4.48
C SER A 20 12.66 -7.05 4.28
N GLU A 21 13.42 -6.11 3.74
CA GLU A 21 14.85 -6.31 3.50
C GLU A 21 15.70 -5.94 4.72
N TYR A 22 15.12 -5.31 5.72
CA TYR A 22 15.85 -4.96 6.92
C TYR A 22 16.09 -6.21 7.77
N PRO A 23 17.34 -6.45 8.18
CA PRO A 23 17.62 -7.58 9.06
C PRO A 23 16.91 -7.43 10.40
N ALA A 24 16.45 -8.53 10.93
CA ALA A 24 15.80 -8.52 12.23
C ALA A 24 16.79 -8.06 13.31
N GLY A 25 16.32 -7.24 14.23
CA GLY A 25 17.13 -6.81 15.35
C GLY A 25 17.93 -5.56 15.15
N ILE A 26 17.84 -4.93 14.00
CA ILE A 26 18.48 -3.65 13.80
C ILE A 26 17.69 -2.59 14.53
N GLY A 27 18.33 -1.98 15.53
CA GLY A 27 17.73 -0.90 16.27
C GLY A 27 16.63 -1.36 17.21
N ASP A 28 16.99 -1.65 18.45
CA ASP A 28 16.04 -2.13 19.44
C ASP A 28 14.87 -1.17 19.61
N HIS A 29 15.16 0.12 19.58
CA HIS A 29 14.14 1.13 19.79
C HIS A 29 13.24 1.34 18.58
N SER A 30 13.60 0.79 17.45
CA SER A 30 12.84 0.97 16.21
C SER A 30 11.89 -0.19 15.90
N THR A 31 11.84 -1.20 16.75
CA THR A 31 10.99 -2.36 16.50
C THR A 31 9.51 -1.97 16.41
N GLY A 32 9.06 -1.13 17.34
CA GLY A 32 7.68 -0.67 17.31
C GLY A 32 7.39 0.17 16.09
N ASP A 33 8.34 1.04 15.73
CA ASP A 33 8.20 1.86 14.53
C ASP A 33 8.19 1.01 13.26
N PHE A 34 9.02 -0.03 13.23
CA PHE A 34 9.04 -0.96 12.12
C PHE A 34 7.67 -1.59 11.89
N TYR A 35 7.09 -2.16 12.95
CA TYR A 35 5.79 -2.81 12.82
C TYR A 35 4.68 -1.80 12.53
N GLY A 36 4.75 -0.63 13.12
CA GLY A 36 3.78 0.43 12.86
C GLY A 36 3.82 0.86 11.39
N ASN A 37 5.03 1.04 10.86
CA ASN A 37 5.21 1.43 9.48
C ASN A 37 4.76 0.32 8.52
N ALA A 38 5.03 -0.93 8.87
CA ALA A 38 4.62 -2.06 8.06
C ALA A 38 3.09 -2.17 8.02
N GLU A 39 2.44 -2.02 9.17
CA GLU A 39 0.98 -2.05 9.22
C GLU A 39 0.35 -0.92 8.43
N GLU A 40 0.91 0.28 8.54
CA GLU A 40 0.41 1.42 7.81
C GLU A 40 0.56 1.22 6.30
N ALA A 41 1.71 0.72 5.87
CA ALA A 41 1.94 0.45 4.46
C ALA A 41 0.99 -0.65 3.95
N LEU A 42 0.77 -1.67 4.75
CA LEU A 42 -0.15 -2.74 4.38
C LEU A 42 -1.58 -2.21 4.25
N GLN A 43 -2.00 -1.36 5.18
CA GLN A 43 -3.33 -0.77 5.11
C GLN A 43 -3.48 0.09 3.88
N THR A 44 -2.45 0.88 3.55
CA THR A 44 -2.44 1.69 2.34
C THR A 44 -2.56 0.81 1.10
N LEU A 45 -1.83 -0.32 1.08
CA LEU A 45 -1.89 -1.25 -0.04
C LEU A 45 -3.28 -1.85 -0.20
N VAL A 46 -3.89 -2.29 0.90
CA VAL A 46 -5.23 -2.85 0.86
C VAL A 46 -6.22 -1.82 0.35
N ASP A 47 -6.14 -0.60 0.86
CA ASP A 47 -7.04 0.46 0.43
C ASP A 47 -6.87 0.79 -1.05
N ALA A 48 -5.62 0.84 -1.52
CA ALA A 48 -5.34 1.14 -2.92
C ALA A 48 -5.84 0.01 -3.83
N ASP A 49 -5.61 -1.24 -3.45
CA ASP A 49 -6.10 -2.39 -4.21
C ASP A 49 -7.62 -2.39 -4.27
N ASP A 50 -8.28 -2.09 -3.15
CA ASP A 50 -9.74 -2.01 -3.12
C ASP A 50 -10.24 -0.94 -4.08
N LYS A 51 -9.60 0.22 -4.08
CA LYS A 51 -9.99 1.30 -4.98
C LYS A 51 -9.83 0.90 -6.44
N LEU A 52 -8.70 0.26 -6.77
CA LEU A 52 -8.43 -0.17 -8.14
C LEU A 52 -9.42 -1.25 -8.58
N GLU A 53 -9.69 -2.20 -7.71
CA GLU A 53 -10.66 -3.25 -7.99
C GLU A 53 -12.05 -2.67 -8.21
N THR A 54 -12.44 -1.73 -7.36
CA THR A 54 -13.74 -1.07 -7.47
C THR A 54 -13.83 -0.28 -8.76
N LEU A 55 -12.77 0.45 -9.12
CA LEU A 55 -12.76 1.20 -10.37
C LEU A 55 -12.90 0.27 -11.58
N ASP A 56 -12.21 -0.86 -11.56
CA ASP A 56 -12.33 -1.84 -12.64
C ASP A 56 -13.73 -2.43 -12.71
N LYS A 57 -14.30 -2.75 -11.56
CA LYS A 57 -15.61 -3.37 -11.48
C LYS A 57 -16.69 -2.48 -12.05
N TYR A 58 -16.57 -1.19 -11.81
CA TYR A 58 -17.61 -0.23 -12.22
C TYR A 58 -17.16 0.70 -13.35
N LYS A 59 -16.11 0.33 -14.06
CA LYS A 59 -15.56 1.23 -15.08
C LYS A 59 -16.58 1.61 -16.16
N GLU A 60 -17.41 0.67 -16.56
CA GLU A 60 -18.41 0.97 -17.57
C GLU A 60 -19.46 1.94 -17.03
N THR A 61 -19.88 1.74 -15.80
CA THR A 61 -20.85 2.62 -15.17
C THR A 61 -20.27 4.02 -14.97
N LEU A 62 -19.01 4.09 -14.55
CA LEU A 62 -18.39 5.37 -14.19
C LEU A 62 -17.86 6.15 -15.38
N PHE A 63 -17.36 5.45 -16.39
CA PHE A 63 -16.61 6.09 -17.46
C PHE A 63 -17.16 5.90 -18.86
N ASN A 64 -18.07 4.95 -19.05
CA ASN A 64 -18.62 4.64 -20.39
C ASN A 64 -20.13 4.80 -20.48
N SER A 65 -20.71 5.43 -19.50
CA SER A 65 -22.17 5.65 -19.51
C SER A 65 -22.60 6.78 -20.43
#